data_57b90f68eabcfdc208b8c3e452869022
#
_entry.id   57b90f68eabcfdc208b8c3e452869022
#
_cell.length_a   1.000
_cell.length_b   1.000
_cell.length_c   1.000
_cell.angle_alpha   90.00
_cell.angle_beta   90.00
_cell.angle_gamma   90.00
#
_symmetry.space_group_name_H-M   'P 1'
#
loop_
_entity.id
_entity.type
_entity.pdbx_description
1 polymer ?
#
loop_
_entity_poly.entity_id
_entity_poly.type
_entity_poly.pdbx_seq_one_letter_code
_entity_poly.pdbx_strand_id
1 'polypeptide(L)'
;MNDPFSDKTSRNSMEYKLDIEPSEKDINEVRDGLIRHNTPFLEGIPKSKVAYYAMEGDNKVGGIIADLWGNWLLIKFLWVDDSMRGKQVGGKLLQLIEEYAQTQGCTSSLVDTLSFQAKPFYEKHGYECQMVLENYPLDSSLAFLTKSLK
;
A
#
# COMPACT_ATOMS: atom_id res chain seq x y z
N MET A 1 -12.01 4.52 28.26
CA MET A 1 -11.01 4.67 27.19
C MET A 1 -10.84 6.15 26.87
N ASN A 2 -9.61 6.65 26.97
CA ASN A 2 -9.34 8.03 26.64
C ASN A 2 -9.27 8.21 25.13
N ASP A 3 -10.07 9.14 24.62
CA ASP A 3 -9.97 9.56 23.24
C ASP A 3 -8.71 10.40 23.10
N PRO A 4 -7.71 9.96 22.28
CA PRO A 4 -6.48 10.71 22.12
C PRO A 4 -6.67 12.06 21.43
N PHE A 5 -7.81 12.28 20.82
CA PHE A 5 -8.13 13.52 20.11
C PHE A 5 -9.06 14.44 20.89
N SER A 6 -9.47 14.05 22.10
CA SER A 6 -10.34 14.89 22.89
C SER A 6 -9.57 16.08 23.48
N ASP A 7 -10.19 17.22 23.43
CA ASP A 7 -9.64 18.43 24.05
C ASP A 7 -9.89 18.37 25.56
N LYS A 8 -8.80 18.46 26.31
CA LYS A 8 -8.87 18.47 27.79
C LYS A 8 -8.71 19.86 28.38
N THR A 9 -8.49 20.86 27.54
CA THR A 9 -8.24 22.23 28.02
C THR A 9 -9.49 23.06 27.84
N SER A 10 -10.27 23.19 28.92
CA SER A 10 -11.50 23.97 28.88
C SER A 10 -11.27 25.48 28.98
N ARG A 11 -10.02 25.95 29.18
CA ARG A 11 -9.75 27.37 29.49
C ARG A 11 -9.29 28.19 28.28
N ASN A 12 -8.79 27.57 27.25
CA ASN A 12 -8.29 28.26 26.05
C ASN A 12 -9.30 28.09 24.94
N SER A 13 -9.58 29.18 24.25
CA SER A 13 -10.37 29.11 23.04
C SER A 13 -9.66 28.26 22.02
N MET A 14 -10.30 27.17 21.59
CA MET A 14 -9.80 26.34 20.53
C MET A 14 -10.26 26.94 19.21
N GLU A 15 -9.32 27.15 18.30
CA GLU A 15 -9.61 27.60 16.95
C GLU A 15 -9.44 26.46 15.96
N TYR A 16 -10.36 26.36 15.02
CA TYR A 16 -10.30 25.38 13.94
C TYR A 16 -10.18 26.13 12.61
N LYS A 17 -9.14 25.84 11.85
CA LYS A 17 -8.81 26.56 10.64
C LYS A 17 -8.89 25.64 9.44
N LEU A 18 -9.60 26.06 8.40
CA LEU A 18 -9.62 25.37 7.13
C LEU A 18 -8.40 25.78 6.32
N ASP A 19 -7.69 24.80 5.76
CA ASP A 19 -6.58 25.04 4.84
C ASP A 19 -6.83 24.17 3.61
N ILE A 20 -7.14 24.81 2.49
CA ILE A 20 -7.46 24.11 1.23
C ILE A 20 -6.21 23.84 0.37
N GLU A 21 -5.05 24.35 0.77
CA GLU A 21 -3.78 24.13 0.09
C GLU A 21 -2.68 23.86 1.12
N PRO A 22 -2.78 22.75 1.89
CA PRO A 22 -1.81 22.51 2.94
C PRO A 22 -0.40 22.33 2.36
N SER A 23 0.57 22.97 2.99
CA SER A 23 1.98 22.80 2.63
C SER A 23 2.49 21.44 3.07
N GLU A 24 3.59 20.98 2.47
CA GLU A 24 4.22 19.74 2.94
C GLU A 24 4.63 19.83 4.41
N LYS A 25 5.04 21.02 4.85
CA LYS A 25 5.40 21.24 6.26
C LYS A 25 4.19 20.98 7.16
N ASP A 26 3.03 21.53 6.83
CA ASP A 26 1.82 21.34 7.62
C ASP A 26 1.36 19.89 7.62
N ILE A 27 1.42 19.24 6.45
CA ILE A 27 1.08 17.82 6.32
C ILE A 27 2.02 16.98 7.19
N ASN A 28 3.32 17.27 7.17
CA ASN A 28 4.31 16.54 7.96
C ASN A 28 4.13 16.77 9.46
N GLU A 29 3.73 17.97 9.89
CA GLU A 29 3.45 18.22 11.31
C GLU A 29 2.32 17.31 11.82
N VAL A 30 1.25 17.15 11.05
CA VAL A 30 0.14 16.28 11.43
C VAL A 30 0.60 14.80 11.40
N ARG A 31 1.32 14.41 10.34
CA ARG A 31 1.85 13.05 10.22
C ARG A 31 2.77 12.71 11.38
N ASP A 32 3.69 13.60 11.72
CA ASP A 32 4.66 13.36 12.80
C ASP A 32 3.96 13.26 14.15
N GLY A 33 2.91 14.04 14.36
CA GLY A 33 2.08 13.92 15.55
C GLY A 33 1.43 12.55 15.69
N LEU A 34 0.89 12.03 14.58
CA LEU A 34 0.30 10.70 14.55
C LEU A 34 1.36 9.62 14.78
N ILE A 35 2.53 9.76 14.13
CA ILE A 35 3.63 8.81 14.30
C ILE A 35 4.06 8.75 15.76
N ARG A 36 4.23 9.89 16.41
CA ARG A 36 4.58 9.92 17.84
C ARG A 36 3.54 9.21 18.71
N HIS A 37 2.27 9.39 18.39
CA HIS A 37 1.19 8.71 19.10
C HIS A 37 1.26 7.19 18.91
N ASN A 38 1.54 6.74 17.69
CA ASN A 38 1.52 5.32 17.32
C ASN A 38 2.80 4.58 17.72
N THR A 39 3.92 5.27 17.87
CA THR A 39 5.22 4.62 18.08
C THR A 39 5.23 3.60 19.23
N PRO A 40 4.62 3.86 20.41
CA PRO A 40 4.61 2.86 21.48
C PRO A 40 3.93 1.55 21.09
N PHE A 41 3.04 1.56 20.11
CA PHE A 41 2.27 0.39 19.68
C PHE A 41 2.93 -0.34 18.51
N LEU A 42 3.73 0.37 17.72
CA LEU A 42 4.31 -0.13 16.48
C LEU A 42 5.83 -0.30 16.55
N GLU A 43 6.43 0.11 17.65
CA GLU A 43 7.87 0.00 17.85
C GLU A 43 8.31 -1.46 17.79
N GLY A 44 9.40 -1.72 17.08
CA GLY A 44 9.94 -3.06 16.93
C GLY A 44 9.32 -3.90 15.81
N ILE A 45 8.27 -3.40 15.15
CA ILE A 45 7.71 -4.08 13.98
C ILE A 45 8.59 -3.76 12.77
N PRO A 46 9.20 -4.78 12.12
CA PRO A 46 10.03 -4.53 10.95
C PRO A 46 9.25 -3.86 9.83
N LYS A 47 9.85 -2.86 9.20
CA LYS A 47 9.28 -2.17 8.05
C LYS A 47 10.37 -1.84 7.05
N SER A 48 10.15 -2.18 5.77
CA SER A 48 11.11 -1.90 4.71
C SER A 48 10.39 -1.77 3.38
N LYS A 49 11.11 -1.27 2.38
CA LYS A 49 10.62 -1.18 1.00
C LYS A 49 11.40 -2.15 0.14
N VAL A 50 10.75 -2.67 -0.90
CA VAL A 50 11.38 -3.58 -1.84
C VAL A 50 10.81 -3.33 -3.24
N ALA A 51 11.64 -3.57 -4.24
CA ALA A 51 11.23 -3.50 -5.64
C ALA A 51 11.89 -4.61 -6.43
N TYR A 52 11.20 -5.08 -7.47
CA TYR A 52 11.80 -5.86 -8.55
C TYR A 52 11.56 -5.13 -9.85
N TYR A 53 12.57 -5.12 -10.71
CA TYR A 53 12.48 -4.50 -12.03
C TYR A 53 12.67 -5.54 -13.11
N ALA A 54 11.84 -5.47 -14.15
CA ALA A 54 12.09 -6.20 -15.38
C ALA A 54 12.90 -5.30 -16.27
N MET A 55 14.10 -5.76 -16.65
CA MET A 55 15.05 -4.96 -17.40
C MET A 55 15.23 -5.52 -18.80
N GLU A 56 15.32 -4.63 -19.77
CA GLU A 56 15.76 -4.95 -21.12
C GLU A 56 16.96 -4.06 -21.40
N GLY A 57 18.17 -4.64 -21.25
CA GLY A 57 19.39 -3.84 -21.21
C GLY A 57 19.34 -2.90 -20.00
N ASP A 58 19.53 -1.61 -20.23
CA ASP A 58 19.49 -0.60 -19.18
C ASP A 58 18.10 0.02 -18.97
N ASN A 59 17.09 -0.47 -19.72
CA ASN A 59 15.74 0.11 -19.67
C ASN A 59 14.82 -0.73 -18.80
N LYS A 60 14.07 -0.07 -17.91
CA LYS A 60 13.01 -0.73 -17.16
C LYS A 60 11.80 -0.90 -18.07
N VAL A 61 11.35 -2.13 -18.24
CA VAL A 61 10.15 -2.46 -19.01
C VAL A 61 9.02 -2.98 -18.15
N GLY A 62 9.24 -3.02 -16.85
CA GLY A 62 8.24 -3.34 -15.85
C GLY A 62 8.83 -3.21 -14.46
N GLY A 63 7.97 -3.22 -13.47
CA GLY A 63 8.43 -3.17 -12.09
C GLY A 63 7.30 -3.36 -11.10
N ILE A 64 7.66 -3.80 -9.92
CA ILE A 64 6.75 -3.93 -8.79
C ILE A 64 7.41 -3.31 -7.57
N ILE A 65 6.64 -2.49 -6.86
CA ILE A 65 7.11 -1.81 -5.65
C ILE A 65 6.17 -2.17 -4.52
N ALA A 66 6.74 -2.53 -3.38
CA ALA A 66 5.97 -2.92 -2.22
C ALA A 66 6.64 -2.48 -0.93
N ASP A 67 5.85 -2.43 0.13
CA ASP A 67 6.35 -2.32 1.49
C ASP A 67 6.24 -3.69 2.16
N LEU A 68 7.20 -4.01 3.02
CA LEU A 68 7.10 -5.11 3.95
C LEU A 68 6.86 -4.51 5.33
N TRP A 69 5.79 -4.93 5.99
CA TRP A 69 5.48 -4.43 7.32
C TRP A 69 4.98 -5.60 8.18
N GLY A 70 5.83 -6.02 9.12
CA GLY A 70 5.50 -7.16 9.96
C GLY A 70 5.25 -8.41 9.11
N ASN A 71 4.07 -8.97 9.23
CA ASN A 71 3.68 -10.20 8.52
C ASN A 71 3.19 -9.95 7.09
N TRP A 72 3.14 -8.70 6.64
CA TRP A 72 2.45 -8.35 5.41
C TRP A 72 3.37 -7.80 4.34
N LEU A 73 3.17 -8.30 3.12
CA LEU A 73 3.64 -7.69 1.89
C LEU A 73 2.52 -6.76 1.38
N LEU A 74 2.84 -5.48 1.25
CA LEU A 74 1.87 -4.46 0.81
C LEU A 74 2.28 -3.99 -0.58
N ILE A 75 1.61 -4.49 -1.61
CA ILE A 75 1.93 -4.15 -3.00
C ILE A 75 1.39 -2.75 -3.28
N LYS A 76 2.28 -1.84 -3.69
CA LYS A 76 1.95 -0.44 -3.95
C LYS A 76 1.76 -0.16 -5.43
N PHE A 77 2.68 -0.62 -6.26
CA PHE A 77 2.64 -0.37 -7.70
C PHE A 77 3.12 -1.61 -8.45
N LEU A 78 2.40 -1.95 -9.51
CA LEU A 78 2.83 -2.94 -10.49
C LEU A 78 2.59 -2.35 -11.88
N TRP A 79 3.65 -2.26 -12.66
CA TRP A 79 3.60 -1.72 -14.01
C TRP A 79 4.38 -2.61 -14.96
N VAL A 80 3.81 -2.84 -16.13
CA VAL A 80 4.47 -3.52 -17.23
C VAL A 80 4.25 -2.70 -18.49
N ASP A 81 5.33 -2.42 -19.21
CA ASP A 81 5.24 -1.67 -20.45
C ASP A 81 4.40 -2.43 -21.49
N ASP A 82 3.67 -1.69 -22.32
CA ASP A 82 2.79 -2.30 -23.34
C ASP A 82 3.55 -3.21 -24.31
N SER A 83 4.82 -2.90 -24.58
CA SER A 83 5.67 -3.72 -25.45
C SER A 83 5.93 -5.13 -24.90
N MET A 84 5.68 -5.33 -23.59
CA MET A 84 5.91 -6.61 -22.90
C MET A 84 4.63 -7.42 -22.70
N ARG A 85 3.51 -6.99 -23.27
CA ARG A 85 2.25 -7.73 -23.15
C ARG A 85 2.37 -9.15 -23.71
N GLY A 86 1.73 -10.10 -23.05
CA GLY A 86 1.74 -11.51 -23.47
C GLY A 86 3.01 -12.26 -23.09
N LYS A 87 3.98 -11.61 -22.43
CA LYS A 87 5.24 -12.24 -22.02
C LYS A 87 5.26 -12.62 -20.54
N GLN A 88 4.15 -12.49 -19.84
CA GLN A 88 3.97 -12.87 -18.43
C GLN A 88 4.93 -12.14 -17.46
N VAL A 89 5.35 -10.93 -17.83
CA VAL A 89 6.27 -10.14 -17.01
C VAL A 89 5.66 -9.78 -15.65
N GLY A 90 4.38 -9.37 -15.65
CA GLY A 90 3.68 -9.02 -14.41
C GLY A 90 3.59 -10.17 -13.42
N GLY A 91 3.25 -11.37 -13.93
CA GLY A 91 3.19 -12.58 -13.10
C GLY A 91 4.54 -12.96 -12.52
N LYS A 92 5.60 -12.81 -13.30
CA LYS A 92 6.96 -13.10 -12.83
C LYS A 92 7.40 -12.12 -11.75
N LEU A 93 7.12 -10.83 -11.94
CA LEU A 93 7.43 -9.81 -10.94
C LEU A 93 6.69 -10.09 -9.63
N LEU A 94 5.41 -10.44 -9.72
CA LEU A 94 4.61 -10.76 -8.55
C LEU A 94 5.17 -11.97 -7.82
N GLN A 95 5.48 -13.04 -8.54
CA GLN A 95 6.08 -14.24 -7.98
C GLN A 95 7.38 -13.93 -7.23
N LEU A 96 8.26 -13.16 -7.85
CA LEU A 96 9.58 -12.86 -7.26
C LEU A 96 9.44 -12.06 -5.97
N ILE A 97 8.55 -11.06 -5.94
CA ILE A 97 8.42 -10.24 -4.73
C ILE A 97 7.73 -11.02 -3.61
N GLU A 98 6.80 -11.92 -3.94
CA GLU A 98 6.19 -12.82 -2.96
C GLU A 98 7.22 -13.75 -2.34
N GLU A 99 8.08 -14.34 -3.17
CA GLU A 99 9.15 -15.23 -2.69
C GLU A 99 10.12 -14.49 -1.78
N TYR A 100 10.51 -13.27 -2.16
CA TYR A 100 11.36 -12.46 -1.32
C TYR A 100 10.69 -12.15 0.02
N ALA A 101 9.43 -11.75 -0.01
CA ALA A 101 8.67 -11.45 1.20
C ALA A 101 8.60 -12.66 2.15
N GLN A 102 8.44 -13.85 1.61
CA GLN A 102 8.47 -15.08 2.40
C GLN A 102 9.80 -15.26 3.11
N THR A 103 10.92 -14.97 2.45
CA THR A 103 12.25 -15.05 3.09
C THR A 103 12.39 -14.05 4.24
N GLN A 104 11.61 -12.97 4.23
CA GLN A 104 11.63 -11.94 5.27
C GLN A 104 10.58 -12.18 6.36
N GLY A 105 9.87 -13.31 6.30
CA GLY A 105 8.89 -13.68 7.32
C GLY A 105 7.47 -13.22 7.04
N CYS A 106 7.18 -12.65 5.88
CA CYS A 106 5.81 -12.27 5.54
C CYS A 106 4.96 -13.52 5.27
N THR A 107 3.75 -13.52 5.81
CA THR A 107 2.81 -14.63 5.66
C THR A 107 1.59 -14.27 4.84
N SER A 108 1.43 -13.00 4.49
CA SER A 108 0.27 -12.51 3.76
C SER A 108 0.65 -11.37 2.83
N SER A 109 -0.11 -11.22 1.75
CA SER A 109 0.06 -10.13 0.78
C SER A 109 -1.27 -9.41 0.59
N LEU A 110 -1.21 -8.10 0.43
CA LEU A 110 -2.36 -7.23 0.19
C LEU A 110 -2.11 -6.36 -1.02
N VAL A 111 -3.11 -6.25 -1.88
CA VAL A 111 -3.11 -5.31 -3.01
C VAL A 111 -4.50 -4.69 -3.14
N ASP A 112 -4.56 -3.43 -3.58
CA ASP A 112 -5.81 -2.85 -4.03
C ASP A 112 -5.72 -2.49 -5.51
N THR A 113 -6.86 -2.52 -6.19
CA THR A 113 -6.90 -2.23 -7.62
C THR A 113 -8.25 -1.65 -8.02
N LEU A 114 -8.22 -0.66 -8.92
CA LEU A 114 -9.42 -0.10 -9.51
C LEU A 114 -10.04 -1.05 -10.52
N SER A 115 -11.34 -0.96 -10.73
CA SER A 115 -12.12 -1.90 -11.54
C SER A 115 -11.63 -2.06 -12.98
N PHE A 116 -11.02 -1.02 -13.54
CA PHE A 116 -10.51 -1.04 -14.90
C PHE A 116 -9.06 -1.54 -14.99
N GLN A 117 -8.46 -1.95 -13.88
CA GLN A 117 -7.07 -2.37 -13.83
C GLN A 117 -6.94 -3.89 -13.85
N ALA A 118 -6.56 -4.49 -12.75
CA ALA A 118 -5.96 -5.81 -12.77
C ALA A 118 -6.57 -6.81 -11.79
N LYS A 119 -7.82 -6.62 -11.36
CA LYS A 119 -8.46 -7.57 -10.42
C LYS A 119 -8.40 -9.01 -10.94
N PRO A 120 -8.78 -9.30 -12.22
CA PRO A 120 -8.68 -10.67 -12.74
C PRO A 120 -7.25 -11.21 -12.77
N PHE A 121 -6.27 -10.34 -13.01
CA PHE A 121 -4.86 -10.71 -12.98
C PHE A 121 -4.47 -11.23 -11.59
N TYR A 122 -4.83 -10.50 -10.54
CA TYR A 122 -4.49 -10.91 -9.18
C TYR A 122 -5.24 -12.16 -8.76
N GLU A 123 -6.50 -12.29 -9.14
CA GLU A 123 -7.28 -13.50 -8.85
C GLU A 123 -6.66 -14.73 -9.51
N LYS A 124 -6.18 -14.59 -10.74
CA LYS A 124 -5.47 -15.66 -11.45
C LYS A 124 -4.20 -16.10 -10.72
N HIS A 125 -3.57 -15.18 -9.99
CA HIS A 125 -2.34 -15.46 -9.23
C HIS A 125 -2.60 -15.80 -7.76
N GLY A 126 -3.82 -16.19 -7.43
CA GLY A 126 -4.15 -16.72 -6.11
C GLY A 126 -4.64 -15.69 -5.10
N TYR A 127 -4.89 -14.47 -5.53
CA TYR A 127 -5.45 -13.45 -4.65
C TYR A 127 -6.96 -13.62 -4.55
N GLU A 128 -7.49 -13.38 -3.37
CA GLU A 128 -8.90 -13.49 -3.04
C GLU A 128 -9.44 -12.10 -2.72
N CYS A 129 -10.55 -11.72 -3.36
CA CYS A 129 -11.16 -10.42 -3.14
C CYS A 129 -11.84 -10.40 -1.77
N GLN A 130 -11.45 -9.45 -0.93
CA GLN A 130 -11.98 -9.30 0.42
C GLN A 130 -13.09 -8.25 0.49
N MET A 131 -12.99 -7.20 -0.34
CA MET A 131 -13.91 -6.10 -0.27
C MET A 131 -13.89 -5.32 -1.59
N VAL A 132 -15.05 -4.85 -2.01
CA VAL A 132 -15.18 -3.95 -3.15
C VAL A 132 -15.90 -2.69 -2.69
N LEU A 133 -15.30 -1.53 -2.96
CA LEU A 133 -15.93 -0.23 -2.72
C LEU A 133 -16.48 0.28 -4.04
N GLU A 134 -17.79 0.43 -4.12
CA GLU A 134 -18.47 0.96 -5.29
C GLU A 134 -18.39 2.48 -5.32
N ASN A 135 -18.58 3.06 -6.50
CA ASN A 135 -18.55 4.52 -6.69
C ASN A 135 -17.22 5.13 -6.25
N TYR A 136 -16.13 4.48 -6.63
CA TYR A 136 -14.79 4.90 -6.26
C TYR A 136 -13.92 5.10 -7.51
N PRO A 137 -13.33 6.26 -7.76
CA PRO A 137 -13.59 7.54 -7.07
C PRO A 137 -14.91 8.19 -7.46
N LEU A 138 -15.52 7.80 -8.58
CA LEU A 138 -16.85 8.22 -9.03
C LEU A 138 -17.68 6.99 -9.46
N ASP A 139 -17.53 6.54 -10.71
CA ASP A 139 -18.35 5.47 -11.29
C ASP A 139 -17.64 4.13 -11.36
N SER A 140 -16.40 4.07 -10.89
CA SER A 140 -15.60 2.84 -10.85
C SER A 140 -15.74 2.15 -9.49
N SER A 141 -14.91 1.16 -9.23
CA SER A 141 -14.84 0.50 -7.94
C SER A 141 -13.38 0.26 -7.55
N LEU A 142 -13.15 0.11 -6.26
CA LEU A 142 -11.84 -0.26 -5.71
C LEU A 142 -11.97 -1.59 -4.99
N ALA A 143 -11.17 -2.58 -5.40
CA ALA A 143 -11.15 -3.91 -4.78
C ALA A 143 -9.89 -4.08 -3.94
N PHE A 144 -10.05 -4.71 -2.77
CA PHE A 144 -8.95 -5.12 -1.91
C PHE A 144 -8.84 -6.64 -1.95
N LEU A 145 -7.65 -7.13 -2.29
CA LEU A 145 -7.41 -8.56 -2.44
C LEU A 145 -6.23 -8.98 -1.57
N THR A 146 -6.32 -10.20 -1.05
CA THR A 146 -5.26 -10.76 -0.21
C THR A 146 -4.87 -12.15 -0.69
N LYS A 147 -3.65 -12.55 -0.31
CA LYS A 147 -3.15 -13.89 -0.59
C LYS A 147 -2.34 -14.39 0.61
N SER A 148 -2.55 -15.65 0.98
CA SER A 148 -1.68 -16.30 1.96
C SER A 148 -0.36 -16.66 1.29
N LEU A 149 0.75 -16.33 1.94
CA LEU A 149 2.09 -16.67 1.47
C LEU A 149 2.69 -17.86 2.23
N LYS A 150 1.91 -18.49 3.08
CA LYS A 150 2.32 -19.67 3.82
C LYS A 150 2.46 -20.88 2.93
#